data_1f9a928484079b6524bbbe8989858334
#
_entry.id   1f9a928484079b6524bbbe8989858334
#
_cell.length_a   1.000
_cell.length_b   1.000
_cell.length_c   1.000
_cell.angle_alpha   90.00
_cell.angle_beta   90.00
_cell.angle_gamma   90.00
#
_symmetry.space_group_name_H-M   'P 1'
#
loop_
_entity.id
_entity.type
_entity.pdbx_description
1 polymer ?
#
loop_
_entity_poly.entity_id
_entity_poly.type
_entity_poly.pdbx_seq_one_letter_code
_entity_poly.pdbx_strand_id
1 'polypeptide(L)'
;MGVGRWRAGRSGWRRRAQPCSAARSGCASASAPARPAVSASDPTGPGTSRRTPRRPFLSLHPGTAAFPRGAPRDPGLRIHEYLYFQVLSPGDIRYIFTATPAKDFGGVFNTRYDQIHLVPADPPEACGELNNGVFIQDQIALVERGGCSFLSKTRVIQEHGGRAVIIADNAYDNDSFYIEMIQDSTRRTADIPALFLLGRDGYMIRRSLEQHGLPWAVISIPVNVTSIPTYEMMQPPWTFW
;
A
#
# COMPACT_ATOMS: atom_id res chain seq x y z
N MET A 1 21.72 7.89 -60.81
CA MET A 1 20.46 7.91 -61.60
C MET A 1 19.61 6.77 -61.06
N GLY A 2 18.40 7.04 -60.56
CA GLY A 2 17.48 5.98 -60.07
C GLY A 2 16.83 6.35 -58.73
N VAL A 3 15.89 7.30 -58.82
CA VAL A 3 15.06 7.75 -57.67
C VAL A 3 13.87 6.83 -57.54
N GLY A 4 13.86 5.96 -56.54
CA GLY A 4 12.73 5.08 -56.22
C GLY A 4 11.73 5.77 -55.29
N ARG A 5 10.56 6.15 -55.81
CA ARG A 5 9.40 6.68 -55.06
C ARG A 5 8.68 5.52 -54.35
N TRP A 6 8.62 5.57 -53.00
CA TRP A 6 7.73 4.73 -52.22
C TRP A 6 6.34 5.39 -52.09
N ARG A 7 5.30 4.71 -52.59
CA ARG A 7 3.89 5.09 -52.43
C ARG A 7 3.37 4.69 -51.07
N ALA A 8 2.78 5.66 -50.37
CA ALA A 8 2.04 5.44 -49.13
C ALA A 8 0.72 4.70 -49.41
N GLY A 9 0.60 3.47 -48.88
CA GLY A 9 -0.64 2.71 -48.85
C GLY A 9 -1.51 3.11 -47.67
N ARG A 10 -2.66 3.73 -47.93
CA ARG A 10 -3.71 3.98 -46.92
C ARG A 10 -4.54 2.70 -46.77
N SER A 11 -4.43 1.99 -45.68
CA SER A 11 -5.42 0.97 -45.29
C SER A 11 -6.45 1.57 -44.34
N GLY A 12 -7.63 1.81 -44.89
CA GLY A 12 -8.79 2.27 -44.11
C GLY A 12 -9.43 1.11 -43.34
N TRP A 13 -9.39 1.19 -42.02
CA TRP A 13 -10.20 0.34 -41.17
C TRP A 13 -11.59 0.96 -40.99
N ARG A 14 -12.56 0.41 -41.71
CA ARG A 14 -13.99 0.72 -41.51
C ARG A 14 -14.45 -0.06 -40.24
N ARG A 15 -14.82 0.65 -39.18
CA ARG A 15 -15.57 0.12 -38.06
C ARG A 15 -16.98 -0.24 -38.53
N ARG A 16 -17.31 -1.52 -38.50
CA ARG A 16 -18.71 -1.99 -38.66
C ARG A 16 -19.40 -1.82 -37.30
N ALA A 17 -20.38 -0.93 -37.25
CA ALA A 17 -21.37 -0.89 -36.20
C ALA A 17 -22.35 -2.07 -36.39
N GLN A 18 -22.52 -2.88 -35.35
CA GLN A 18 -23.61 -3.88 -35.31
C GLN A 18 -24.85 -3.26 -34.65
N PRO A 19 -26.06 -3.50 -35.17
CA PRO A 19 -27.28 -3.02 -34.57
C PRO A 19 -27.72 -3.93 -33.40
N CYS A 20 -28.06 -3.32 -32.26
CA CYS A 20 -28.74 -4.00 -31.17
C CYS A 20 -30.14 -4.40 -31.58
N SER A 21 -30.42 -5.70 -31.57
CA SER A 21 -31.75 -6.28 -31.71
C SER A 21 -32.47 -6.26 -30.35
N ALA A 22 -33.60 -5.58 -30.30
CA ALA A 22 -34.50 -5.55 -29.17
C ALA A 22 -35.29 -6.85 -29.09
N ALA A 23 -35.18 -7.56 -27.96
CA ALA A 23 -36.17 -8.58 -27.57
C ALA A 23 -36.66 -8.27 -26.14
N ARG A 24 -37.96 -8.11 -26.06
CA ARG A 24 -38.78 -7.86 -24.86
C ARG A 24 -38.72 -9.07 -23.91
N SER A 25 -38.70 -8.83 -22.62
CA SER A 25 -39.63 -9.41 -21.61
C SER A 25 -39.07 -9.40 -20.22
N GLY A 26 -39.84 -8.92 -19.26
CA GLY A 26 -39.87 -9.40 -17.87
C GLY A 26 -39.21 -8.50 -16.82
N CYS A 27 -39.88 -7.39 -16.46
CA CYS A 27 -39.66 -6.77 -15.13
C CYS A 27 -40.24 -7.70 -14.05
N ALA A 28 -39.40 -8.23 -13.20
CA ALA A 28 -39.79 -8.79 -11.90
C ALA A 28 -39.16 -7.93 -10.81
N SER A 29 -40.01 -7.14 -10.16
CA SER A 29 -39.71 -6.39 -8.94
C SER A 29 -39.56 -7.37 -7.77
N ALA A 30 -38.37 -7.49 -7.21
CA ALA A 30 -38.15 -8.20 -5.96
C ALA A 30 -38.08 -7.19 -4.81
N SER A 31 -39.11 -7.25 -3.98
CA SER A 31 -39.28 -6.50 -2.74
C SER A 31 -38.24 -6.94 -1.70
N ALA A 32 -37.59 -5.98 -1.05
CA ALA A 32 -36.68 -6.21 0.08
C ALA A 32 -37.50 -6.60 1.35
N PRO A 33 -37.05 -7.54 2.18
CA PRO A 33 -37.69 -7.80 3.46
C PRO A 33 -37.30 -6.78 4.53
N ALA A 34 -38.31 -6.32 5.26
CA ALA A 34 -38.22 -5.38 6.38
C ALA A 34 -37.46 -6.02 7.56
N ARG A 35 -36.64 -5.20 8.22
CA ARG A 35 -36.00 -5.53 9.50
C ARG A 35 -37.04 -5.52 10.64
N PRO A 36 -37.00 -6.46 11.59
CA PRO A 36 -37.82 -6.38 12.81
C PRO A 36 -37.19 -5.36 13.79
N ALA A 37 -38.06 -4.50 14.34
CA ALA A 37 -37.74 -3.60 15.42
C ALA A 37 -37.55 -4.38 16.72
N VAL A 38 -36.43 -4.12 17.42
CA VAL A 38 -36.20 -4.63 18.78
C VAL A 38 -36.75 -3.60 19.76
N SER A 39 -37.74 -4.02 20.50
CA SER A 39 -38.41 -3.32 21.59
C SER A 39 -37.49 -3.19 22.80
N ALA A 40 -37.31 -1.95 23.27
CA ALA A 40 -36.68 -1.65 24.54
C ALA A 40 -37.71 -1.90 25.66
N SER A 41 -37.36 -2.72 26.63
CA SER A 41 -38.07 -2.88 27.89
C SER A 41 -37.14 -2.48 29.03
N ASP A 42 -37.51 -1.39 29.71
CA ASP A 42 -36.99 -0.99 31.02
C ASP A 42 -37.46 -1.97 32.09
N PRO A 43 -36.67 -2.18 33.12
CA PRO A 43 -37.20 -2.51 34.42
C PRO A 43 -36.73 -1.51 35.50
N THR A 44 -37.63 -0.72 35.96
CA THR A 44 -37.61 -0.08 37.28
C THR A 44 -37.63 -1.11 38.40
N GLY A 45 -36.72 -1.00 39.36
CA GLY A 45 -36.77 -1.71 40.63
C GLY A 45 -35.97 -0.96 41.72
N PRO A 46 -36.50 -0.92 42.96
CA PRO A 46 -36.15 0.13 43.92
C PRO A 46 -34.95 -0.18 44.80
N GLY A 47 -34.39 0.88 45.34
CA GLY A 47 -33.19 0.95 46.15
C GLY A 47 -33.19 0.15 47.44
N THR A 48 -32.01 -0.28 47.82
CA THR A 48 -31.65 -0.56 49.22
C THR A 48 -30.32 0.06 49.56
N SER A 49 -30.42 1.04 50.42
CA SER A 49 -29.33 1.67 51.17
C SER A 49 -28.54 0.60 51.96
N ARG A 50 -27.23 0.48 51.74
CA ARG A 50 -26.35 -0.19 52.68
C ARG A 50 -25.24 0.78 53.12
N ARG A 51 -25.25 0.97 54.42
CA ARG A 51 -24.30 1.78 55.21
C ARG A 51 -22.85 1.28 55.03
N THR A 52 -21.95 2.22 54.82
CA THR A 52 -20.48 2.00 54.85
C THR A 52 -20.05 1.94 56.33
N PRO A 53 -19.22 0.95 56.73
CA PRO A 53 -18.52 0.99 58.01
C PRO A 53 -17.28 1.90 57.93
N ARG A 54 -17.16 2.77 58.92
CA ARG A 54 -15.98 3.60 59.16
C ARG A 54 -14.79 2.71 59.49
N ARG A 55 -13.66 2.90 58.81
CA ARG A 55 -12.34 2.33 59.20
C ARG A 55 -11.62 3.28 60.15
N PRO A 56 -10.91 2.73 61.14
CA PRO A 56 -10.15 3.52 62.14
C PRO A 56 -8.84 4.04 61.54
N PHE A 57 -8.45 5.21 62.00
CA PHE A 57 -7.13 5.84 61.81
C PHE A 57 -6.06 4.91 62.34
N LEU A 58 -5.08 4.56 61.52
CA LEU A 58 -3.80 3.95 61.93
C LEU A 58 -2.62 4.85 61.54
N SER A 59 -1.94 5.22 62.54
CA SER A 59 -0.63 5.82 62.75
C SER A 59 0.38 5.77 61.60
N LEU A 60 0.91 6.96 61.31
CA LEU A 60 2.08 7.21 60.49
C LEU A 60 3.36 6.66 61.14
N HIS A 61 4.04 5.72 60.48
CA HIS A 61 5.45 5.45 60.69
C HIS A 61 6.20 5.90 59.42
N PRO A 62 7.35 6.60 59.56
CA PRO A 62 8.19 6.95 58.42
C PRO A 62 8.99 5.76 57.97
N GLY A 63 8.44 5.01 57.00
CA GLY A 63 9.17 3.95 56.28
C GLY A 63 9.83 4.53 55.06
N THR A 64 11.11 4.41 54.97
CA THR A 64 11.96 4.68 53.80
C THR A 64 11.37 4.05 52.56
N ALA A 65 10.81 4.91 51.68
CA ALA A 65 10.32 4.49 50.40
C ALA A 65 11.51 4.11 49.49
N ALA A 66 11.73 2.81 49.34
CA ALA A 66 12.55 2.30 48.25
C ALA A 66 11.82 2.58 46.92
N PHE A 67 12.40 3.42 46.09
CA PHE A 67 11.93 3.63 44.76
C PHE A 67 11.97 2.32 43.95
N PRO A 68 10.90 1.85 43.39
CA PRO A 68 10.96 0.70 42.49
C PRO A 68 11.78 1.10 41.26
N ARG A 69 12.95 0.49 41.11
CA ARG A 69 13.73 0.52 39.87
C ARG A 69 12.97 -0.28 38.85
N GLY A 70 12.46 0.40 37.81
CA GLY A 70 11.84 -0.22 36.67
C GLY A 70 10.57 0.49 36.24
N ALA A 71 10.63 1.79 35.95
CA ALA A 71 9.70 2.38 35.06
C ALA A 71 9.84 1.68 33.70
N PRO A 72 8.75 1.22 33.07
CA PRO A 72 8.83 0.74 31.69
C PRO A 72 9.44 1.89 30.87
N ARG A 73 10.55 1.60 30.21
CA ARG A 73 11.12 2.52 29.24
C ARG A 73 10.01 2.74 28.22
N ASP A 74 9.56 3.98 28.07
CA ASP A 74 8.71 4.37 26.96
C ASP A 74 9.27 3.71 25.70
N PRO A 75 8.42 3.03 24.91
CA PRO A 75 8.85 2.60 23.59
C PRO A 75 9.24 3.88 22.85
N GLY A 76 10.55 4.14 22.81
CA GLY A 76 11.08 5.35 22.21
C GLY A 76 10.43 5.56 20.86
N LEU A 77 10.15 6.81 20.56
CA LEU A 77 9.63 7.29 19.27
C LEU A 77 10.23 6.43 18.16
N ARG A 78 9.42 5.53 17.58
CA ARG A 78 9.89 4.68 16.48
C ARG A 78 10.14 5.60 15.32
N ILE A 79 11.39 5.90 15.06
CA ILE A 79 11.81 6.53 13.82
C ILE A 79 11.44 5.49 12.76
N HIS A 80 10.44 5.79 11.94
CA HIS A 80 10.17 5.00 10.76
C HIS A 80 11.42 5.05 9.91
N GLU A 81 12.04 3.89 9.70
CA GLU A 81 13.16 3.80 8.77
C GLU A 81 12.57 3.98 7.38
N TYR A 82 12.76 5.18 6.82
CA TYR A 82 12.38 5.45 5.44
C TYR A 82 13.43 4.86 4.51
N LEU A 83 12.94 4.24 3.46
CA LEU A 83 13.75 3.80 2.34
C LEU A 83 13.41 4.68 1.14
N TYR A 84 14.44 5.13 0.44
CA TYR A 84 14.29 6.02 -0.70
C TYR A 84 14.64 5.30 -1.99
N PHE A 85 13.86 5.54 -3.04
CA PHE A 85 14.15 5.08 -4.38
C PHE A 85 13.95 6.22 -5.39
N GLN A 86 14.69 6.19 -6.47
CA GLN A 86 14.60 7.18 -7.54
C GLN A 86 14.06 6.52 -8.80
N VAL A 87 13.08 7.13 -9.45
CA VAL A 87 12.68 6.76 -10.80
C VAL A 87 13.68 7.38 -11.78
N LEU A 88 14.23 6.55 -12.65
CA LEU A 88 15.18 6.95 -13.70
C LEU A 88 14.49 7.12 -15.06
N SER A 89 13.47 6.29 -15.32
CA SER A 89 12.62 6.30 -16.52
C SER A 89 11.20 5.84 -16.15
N PRO A 90 10.15 6.52 -16.66
CA PRO A 90 10.15 7.68 -17.55
C PRO A 90 10.64 8.98 -16.90
N GLY A 91 11.05 9.94 -17.73
CA GLY A 91 11.74 11.14 -17.27
C GLY A 91 10.85 12.21 -16.61
N ASP A 92 9.54 12.19 -16.88
CA ASP A 92 8.55 13.13 -16.33
C ASP A 92 8.28 12.90 -14.83
N ILE A 93 8.57 11.68 -14.33
CA ILE A 93 8.48 11.32 -12.91
C ILE A 93 9.85 10.95 -12.33
N ARG A 94 10.92 11.53 -12.83
CA ARG A 94 12.28 11.30 -12.35
C ARG A 94 12.53 11.99 -11.00
N TYR A 95 11.81 11.49 -9.98
CA TYR A 95 11.87 11.99 -8.61
C TYR A 95 12.39 10.93 -7.65
N ILE A 96 12.76 11.36 -6.43
CA ILE A 96 13.07 10.49 -5.31
C ILE A 96 11.78 10.31 -4.51
N PHE A 97 11.38 9.06 -4.36
CA PHE A 97 10.20 8.64 -3.63
C PHE A 97 10.60 8.03 -2.28
N THR A 98 9.70 8.15 -1.33
CA THR A 98 9.89 7.62 0.02
C THR A 98 8.95 6.43 0.24
N ALA A 99 9.49 5.35 0.80
CA ALA A 99 8.71 4.17 1.16
C ALA A 99 9.06 3.71 2.58
N THR A 100 8.15 3.02 3.24
CA THR A 100 8.36 2.47 4.58
C THR A 100 8.37 0.95 4.55
N PRO A 101 9.34 0.27 5.18
CA PRO A 101 9.36 -1.18 5.24
C PRO A 101 8.20 -1.74 6.08
N ALA A 102 7.81 -2.98 5.80
CA ALA A 102 6.89 -3.70 6.66
C ALA A 102 7.48 -3.92 8.05
N LYS A 103 6.62 -3.97 9.07
CA LYS A 103 7.04 -3.98 10.48
C LYS A 103 7.53 -5.34 10.96
N ASP A 104 6.80 -6.39 10.62
CA ASP A 104 6.94 -7.71 11.24
C ASP A 104 6.89 -8.88 10.25
N PHE A 105 6.98 -8.60 8.95
CA PHE A 105 7.11 -9.58 7.89
C PHE A 105 7.99 -9.05 6.75
N GLY A 106 8.41 -9.96 5.87
CA GLY A 106 9.28 -9.63 4.75
C GLY A 106 10.76 -9.54 5.16
N GLY A 107 11.63 -9.61 4.16
CA GLY A 107 13.07 -9.51 4.32
C GLY A 107 13.56 -8.06 4.49
N VAL A 108 14.80 -7.91 4.94
CA VAL A 108 15.49 -6.62 4.98
C VAL A 108 16.00 -6.29 3.58
N PHE A 109 15.91 -5.03 3.19
CA PHE A 109 16.41 -4.57 1.90
C PHE A 109 17.94 -4.40 1.95
N ASN A 110 18.68 -5.48 1.68
CA ASN A 110 20.14 -5.53 1.81
C ASN A 110 20.89 -5.35 0.47
N THR A 111 20.18 -5.37 -0.64
CA THR A 111 20.79 -5.30 -1.97
C THR A 111 20.54 -3.93 -2.57
N ARG A 112 21.59 -3.30 -3.11
CA ARG A 112 21.47 -2.07 -3.89
C ARG A 112 21.32 -2.41 -5.36
N TYR A 113 20.34 -1.81 -5.98
CA TYR A 113 20.10 -1.86 -7.42
C TYR A 113 20.27 -0.45 -8.00
N ASP A 114 21.25 -0.26 -8.85
CA ASP A 114 21.44 1.01 -9.56
C ASP A 114 20.41 1.16 -10.68
N GLN A 115 19.99 0.05 -11.27
CA GLN A 115 18.89 -0.02 -12.24
C GLN A 115 18.16 -1.36 -12.07
N ILE A 116 16.88 -1.30 -11.77
CA ILE A 116 15.98 -2.44 -11.72
C ILE A 116 14.60 -2.00 -12.21
N HIS A 117 13.82 -2.93 -12.77
CA HIS A 117 12.48 -2.60 -13.22
C HIS A 117 11.50 -2.60 -12.03
N LEU A 118 10.66 -1.58 -12.00
CA LEU A 118 9.46 -1.52 -11.16
C LEU A 118 8.27 -1.85 -12.05
N VAL A 119 7.77 -3.06 -11.93
CA VAL A 119 6.75 -3.63 -12.81
C VAL A 119 5.39 -3.58 -12.11
N PRO A 120 4.42 -2.81 -12.63
CA PRO A 120 3.04 -2.86 -12.14
C PRO A 120 2.48 -4.28 -12.30
N ALA A 121 1.93 -4.83 -11.22
CA ALA A 121 1.30 -6.15 -11.26
C ALA A 121 -0.04 -6.10 -12.01
N ASP A 122 -0.37 -7.18 -12.67
CA ASP A 122 -1.65 -7.41 -13.32
C ASP A 122 -2.23 -8.77 -12.90
N PRO A 123 -3.33 -8.81 -12.14
CA PRO A 123 -4.13 -7.68 -11.62
C PRO A 123 -3.40 -6.85 -10.55
N PRO A 124 -3.75 -5.56 -10.39
CA PRO A 124 -2.99 -4.61 -9.57
C PRO A 124 -2.93 -4.96 -8.09
N GLU A 125 -3.94 -5.60 -7.52
CA GLU A 125 -3.93 -6.03 -6.13
C GLU A 125 -3.03 -7.24 -5.86
N ALA A 126 -2.65 -8.01 -6.87
CA ALA A 126 -1.79 -9.20 -6.75
C ALA A 126 -2.24 -10.15 -5.62
N CYS A 127 -3.53 -10.49 -5.58
CA CYS A 127 -4.09 -11.40 -4.57
C CYS A 127 -4.11 -12.87 -4.99
N GLY A 128 -3.68 -13.18 -6.21
CA GLY A 128 -3.63 -14.51 -6.80
C GLY A 128 -2.67 -14.57 -7.97
N GLU A 129 -2.95 -15.44 -8.92
CA GLU A 129 -2.13 -15.60 -10.11
C GLU A 129 -2.03 -14.30 -10.92
N LEU A 130 -0.85 -14.03 -11.46
CA LEU A 130 -0.55 -12.80 -12.20
C LEU A 130 -0.50 -13.09 -13.69
N ASN A 131 -1.14 -12.23 -14.49
CA ASN A 131 -1.09 -12.30 -15.95
C ASN A 131 0.30 -11.96 -16.49
N ASN A 132 1.04 -11.12 -15.77
CA ASN A 132 2.36 -10.62 -16.15
C ASN A 132 3.49 -11.09 -15.22
N GLY A 133 3.29 -12.18 -14.49
CA GLY A 133 4.27 -12.71 -13.52
C GLY A 133 5.66 -12.94 -14.11
N VAL A 134 5.76 -13.31 -15.39
CA VAL A 134 7.03 -13.51 -16.09
C VAL A 134 7.90 -12.24 -16.15
N PHE A 135 7.29 -11.05 -16.17
CA PHE A 135 8.02 -9.77 -16.15
C PHE A 135 8.43 -9.34 -14.75
N ILE A 136 7.85 -9.95 -13.72
CA ILE A 136 8.16 -9.69 -12.31
C ILE A 136 9.37 -10.51 -11.85
N GLN A 137 9.65 -11.62 -12.51
CA GLN A 137 10.80 -12.45 -12.18
C GLN A 137 12.09 -11.63 -12.17
N ASP A 138 12.84 -11.72 -11.06
CA ASP A 138 14.07 -10.96 -10.81
C ASP A 138 13.92 -9.42 -10.78
N GLN A 139 12.68 -8.90 -10.75
CA GLN A 139 12.37 -7.49 -10.71
C GLN A 139 11.63 -7.11 -9.40
N ILE A 140 11.30 -5.84 -9.24
CA ILE A 140 10.47 -5.32 -8.16
C ILE A 140 9.06 -5.11 -8.70
N ALA A 141 8.06 -5.58 -7.96
CA ALA A 141 6.66 -5.38 -8.34
C ALA A 141 6.07 -4.15 -7.67
N LEU A 142 5.27 -3.39 -8.42
CA LEU A 142 4.38 -2.35 -7.91
C LEU A 142 2.96 -2.91 -7.81
N VAL A 143 2.46 -3.00 -6.57
CA VAL A 143 1.17 -3.62 -6.23
C VAL A 143 0.27 -2.58 -5.58
N GLU A 144 -1.03 -2.70 -5.72
CA GLU A 144 -2.01 -1.82 -5.09
C GLU A 144 -2.59 -2.48 -3.83
N ARG A 145 -2.82 -1.67 -2.79
CA ARG A 145 -3.52 -2.09 -1.57
C ARG A 145 -4.96 -2.47 -1.89
N GLY A 146 -5.50 -3.45 -1.18
CA GLY A 146 -6.89 -3.93 -1.33
C GLY A 146 -6.97 -5.41 -1.65
N GLY A 147 -8.14 -6.00 -1.55
CA GLY A 147 -8.42 -7.38 -1.90
C GLY A 147 -7.92 -8.43 -0.90
N CYS A 148 -6.68 -8.38 -0.48
CA CYS A 148 -6.05 -9.35 0.43
C CYS A 148 -4.99 -8.68 1.33
N SER A 149 -4.43 -9.45 2.27
CA SER A 149 -3.42 -8.95 3.21
C SER A 149 -2.11 -8.55 2.52
N PHE A 150 -1.37 -7.62 3.14
CA PHE A 150 -0.04 -7.22 2.66
C PHE A 150 0.91 -8.42 2.53
N LEU A 151 0.86 -9.33 3.50
CA LEU A 151 1.63 -10.57 3.47
C LEU A 151 1.24 -11.46 2.28
N SER A 152 -0.06 -11.60 2.00
CA SER A 152 -0.53 -12.40 0.86
C SER A 152 -0.01 -11.86 -0.47
N LYS A 153 -0.06 -10.54 -0.66
CA LYS A 153 0.50 -9.86 -1.85
C LYS A 153 2.00 -10.11 -1.98
N THR A 154 2.74 -9.95 -0.89
CA THR A 154 4.19 -10.16 -0.86
C THR A 154 4.55 -11.60 -1.24
N ARG A 155 3.78 -12.57 -0.75
CA ARG A 155 3.97 -13.98 -1.12
C ARG A 155 3.71 -14.25 -2.59
N VAL A 156 2.65 -13.70 -3.15
CA VAL A 156 2.34 -13.85 -4.58
C VAL A 156 3.51 -13.34 -5.43
N ILE A 157 4.08 -12.18 -5.09
CA ILE A 157 5.24 -11.63 -5.80
C ILE A 157 6.48 -12.53 -5.61
N GLN A 158 6.70 -13.03 -4.40
CA GLN A 158 7.80 -13.97 -4.12
C GLN A 158 7.67 -15.27 -4.91
N GLU A 159 6.46 -15.82 -5.01
CA GLU A 159 6.17 -17.05 -5.77
C GLU A 159 6.41 -16.87 -7.28
N HIS A 160 6.29 -15.64 -7.81
CA HIS A 160 6.66 -15.26 -9.16
C HIS A 160 8.14 -14.85 -9.33
N GLY A 161 8.95 -15.05 -8.29
CA GLY A 161 10.39 -14.77 -8.34
C GLY A 161 10.77 -13.30 -8.24
N GLY A 162 9.86 -12.43 -7.74
CA GLY A 162 10.14 -11.02 -7.50
C GLY A 162 11.21 -10.81 -6.42
N ARG A 163 12.02 -9.78 -6.55
CA ARG A 163 13.10 -9.43 -5.60
C ARG A 163 12.59 -8.64 -4.41
N ALA A 164 11.56 -7.83 -4.61
CA ALA A 164 10.89 -7.05 -3.58
C ALA A 164 9.49 -6.66 -4.07
N VAL A 165 8.66 -6.15 -3.17
CA VAL A 165 7.36 -5.59 -3.51
C VAL A 165 7.23 -4.19 -2.94
N ILE A 166 6.71 -3.26 -3.75
CA ILE A 166 6.28 -1.94 -3.32
C ILE A 166 4.76 -1.92 -3.40
N ILE A 167 4.11 -1.75 -2.25
CA ILE A 167 2.64 -1.74 -2.15
C ILE A 167 2.19 -0.29 -1.99
N ALA A 168 1.57 0.25 -3.04
CA ALA A 168 1.00 1.58 -3.02
C ALA A 168 -0.38 1.56 -2.37
N ASP A 169 -0.71 2.61 -1.62
CA ASP A 169 -2.06 2.78 -1.11
C ASP A 169 -3.07 2.94 -2.27
N ASN A 170 -4.27 2.45 -2.07
CA ASN A 170 -5.38 2.60 -3.01
C ASN A 170 -6.14 3.93 -2.84
N ALA A 171 -5.81 4.72 -1.83
CA ALA A 171 -6.28 6.09 -1.69
C ALA A 171 -5.37 7.02 -2.50
N TYR A 172 -5.77 7.38 -3.71
CA TYR A 172 -4.96 8.16 -4.66
C TYR A 172 -4.68 9.60 -4.22
N ASP A 173 -5.40 10.09 -3.21
CA ASP A 173 -5.21 11.38 -2.55
C ASP A 173 -4.31 11.29 -1.31
N ASN A 174 -3.92 10.09 -0.88
CA ASN A 174 -3.01 9.92 0.24
C ASN A 174 -1.59 10.33 -0.17
N ASP A 175 -1.15 11.48 0.36
CA ASP A 175 0.16 12.11 0.11
C ASP A 175 1.05 12.22 1.36
N SER A 176 0.56 11.78 2.53
CA SER A 176 1.26 12.02 3.80
C SER A 176 1.11 10.91 4.84
N PHE A 177 0.10 10.06 4.74
CA PHE A 177 -0.18 9.05 5.75
C PHE A 177 0.39 7.67 5.36
N TYR A 178 1.51 7.30 5.97
CA TYR A 178 2.09 5.96 5.82
C TYR A 178 1.37 4.95 6.71
N ILE A 179 0.87 3.89 6.09
CA ILE A 179 0.21 2.79 6.79
C ILE A 179 1.28 1.80 7.24
N GLU A 180 1.23 1.41 8.51
CA GLU A 180 2.08 0.37 9.04
C GLU A 180 1.59 -0.99 8.54
N MET A 181 2.39 -1.63 7.68
CA MET A 181 2.09 -2.97 7.19
C MET A 181 2.46 -3.99 8.24
N ILE A 182 1.45 -4.67 8.78
CA ILE A 182 1.59 -5.72 9.80
C ILE A 182 1.28 -7.10 9.20
N GLN A 183 1.83 -8.13 9.83
CA GLN A 183 1.55 -9.51 9.50
C GLN A 183 0.06 -9.83 9.70
N ASP A 184 -0.49 -10.68 8.85
CA ASP A 184 -1.84 -11.20 9.04
C ASP A 184 -1.87 -12.31 10.12
N SER A 185 -3.07 -12.77 10.51
CA SER A 185 -3.24 -13.80 11.54
C SER A 185 -2.81 -15.20 11.11
N THR A 186 -2.26 -15.35 9.90
CA THR A 186 -1.76 -16.64 9.40
C THR A 186 -0.34 -16.90 9.89
N ARG A 187 0.08 -18.18 9.83
CA ARG A 187 1.47 -18.57 10.14
C ARG A 187 2.39 -18.51 8.92
N ARG A 188 1.94 -17.89 7.82
CA ARG A 188 2.74 -17.75 6.60
C ARG A 188 3.81 -16.70 6.81
N THR A 189 4.90 -16.84 6.06
CA THR A 189 6.02 -15.89 6.02
C THR A 189 6.28 -15.43 4.60
N ALA A 190 7.00 -14.34 4.45
CA ALA A 190 7.56 -13.87 3.19
C ALA A 190 9.00 -13.45 3.45
N ASP A 191 9.89 -13.76 2.52
CA ASP A 191 11.33 -13.54 2.66
C ASP A 191 11.83 -12.33 1.88
N ILE A 192 11.08 -11.89 0.85
CA ILE A 192 11.42 -10.71 0.08
C ILE A 192 11.01 -9.43 0.81
N PRO A 193 11.73 -8.31 0.64
CA PRO A 193 11.36 -7.03 1.22
C PRO A 193 10.00 -6.55 0.72
N ALA A 194 9.21 -5.99 1.66
CA ALA A 194 7.93 -5.35 1.37
C ALA A 194 7.96 -3.90 1.84
N LEU A 195 7.63 -2.97 0.95
CA LEU A 195 7.67 -1.53 1.17
C LEU A 195 6.29 -0.94 0.92
N PHE A 196 5.87 0.00 1.76
CA PHE A 196 4.65 0.77 1.56
C PHE A 196 4.96 2.10 0.90
N LEU A 197 4.18 2.45 -0.12
CA LEU A 197 4.27 3.69 -0.88
C LEU A 197 2.96 4.48 -0.73
N LEU A 198 3.07 5.81 -0.65
CA LEU A 198 1.89 6.69 -0.63
C LEU A 198 1.05 6.52 -1.90
N GLY A 199 -0.27 6.60 -1.74
CA GLY A 199 -1.21 6.34 -2.84
C GLY A 199 -1.05 7.32 -3.99
N ARG A 200 -0.78 8.60 -3.69
CA ARG A 200 -0.52 9.62 -4.70
C ARG A 200 0.73 9.31 -5.51
N ASP A 201 1.80 8.86 -4.87
CA ASP A 201 3.04 8.48 -5.54
C ASP A 201 2.84 7.27 -6.45
N GLY A 202 2.18 6.23 -5.95
CA GLY A 202 1.86 5.03 -6.73
C GLY A 202 0.98 5.34 -7.94
N TYR A 203 -0.04 6.18 -7.75
CA TYR A 203 -0.91 6.64 -8.82
C TYR A 203 -0.13 7.40 -9.92
N MET A 204 0.74 8.33 -9.53
CA MET A 204 1.52 9.12 -10.48
C MET A 204 2.50 8.26 -11.28
N ILE A 205 3.13 7.26 -10.65
CA ILE A 205 3.99 6.31 -11.35
C ILE A 205 3.18 5.52 -12.38
N ARG A 206 2.05 4.92 -11.99
CA ARG A 206 1.19 4.16 -12.91
C ARG A 206 0.68 5.02 -14.07
N ARG A 207 0.18 6.21 -13.77
CA ARG A 207 -0.32 7.16 -14.77
C ARG A 207 0.75 7.53 -15.79
N SER A 208 1.98 7.80 -15.34
CA SER A 208 3.08 8.11 -16.25
C SER A 208 3.40 6.93 -17.16
N LEU A 209 3.47 5.71 -16.62
CA LEU A 209 3.67 4.50 -17.43
C LEU A 209 2.59 4.32 -18.49
N GLU A 210 1.32 4.49 -18.12
CA GLU A 210 0.18 4.40 -19.04
C GLU A 210 0.26 5.46 -20.15
N GLN A 211 0.58 6.71 -19.79
CA GLN A 211 0.71 7.82 -20.76
C GLN A 211 1.83 7.59 -21.77
N HIS A 212 2.92 6.96 -21.35
CA HIS A 212 4.06 6.66 -22.22
C HIS A 212 3.97 5.28 -22.87
N GLY A 213 2.96 4.48 -22.54
CA GLY A 213 2.82 3.10 -23.04
C GLY A 213 3.97 2.19 -22.61
N LEU A 214 4.53 2.43 -21.42
CA LEU A 214 5.64 1.67 -20.86
C LEU A 214 5.13 0.56 -19.93
N PRO A 215 5.64 -0.65 -20.04
CA PRO A 215 5.23 -1.76 -19.20
C PRO A 215 5.84 -1.73 -17.79
N TRP A 216 6.90 -0.96 -17.56
CA TRP A 216 7.59 -0.79 -16.27
C TRP A 216 8.34 0.53 -16.19
N ALA A 217 8.65 0.95 -14.98
CA ALA A 217 9.61 2.02 -14.71
C ALA A 217 11.00 1.42 -14.47
N VAL A 218 12.06 2.21 -14.74
CA VAL A 218 13.43 1.88 -14.29
C VAL A 218 13.70 2.70 -13.04
N ILE A 219 14.11 2.03 -11.96
CA ILE A 219 14.38 2.67 -10.67
C ILE A 219 15.77 2.33 -10.15
N SER A 220 16.30 3.21 -9.29
CA SER A 220 17.44 2.93 -8.42
C SER A 220 16.99 2.84 -6.97
N ILE A 221 17.39 1.79 -6.25
CA ILE A 221 16.96 1.53 -4.88
C ILE A 221 18.00 0.70 -4.12
N PRO A 222 18.29 0.97 -2.82
CA PRO A 222 17.97 2.21 -2.10
C PRO A 222 18.85 3.37 -2.54
N VAL A 223 18.34 4.60 -2.42
CA VAL A 223 19.09 5.83 -2.63
C VAL A 223 19.54 6.38 -1.29
N ASN A 224 20.82 6.69 -1.16
CA ASN A 224 21.34 7.36 0.03
C ASN A 224 21.11 8.87 -0.09
N VAL A 225 20.16 9.38 0.69
CA VAL A 225 19.80 10.81 0.69
C VAL A 225 20.55 11.64 1.74
N THR A 226 21.35 11.01 2.60
CA THR A 226 22.04 11.72 3.71
C THR A 226 23.07 12.72 3.23
N SER A 227 23.64 12.52 2.05
CA SER A 227 24.60 13.42 1.41
C SER A 227 23.99 14.42 0.43
N ILE A 228 22.67 14.32 0.19
CA ILE A 228 21.97 15.20 -0.74
C ILE A 228 21.38 16.36 0.07
N PRO A 229 21.75 17.62 -0.21
CA PRO A 229 21.12 18.78 0.41
C PRO A 229 19.61 18.77 0.11
N THR A 230 18.79 19.18 1.08
CA THR A 230 17.33 19.14 0.95
C THR A 230 16.79 19.92 -0.26
N TYR A 231 17.48 21.00 -0.65
CA TYR A 231 17.11 21.79 -1.84
C TYR A 231 17.50 21.14 -3.17
N GLU A 232 18.40 20.14 -3.16
CA GLU A 232 18.79 19.34 -4.33
C GLU A 232 18.00 18.02 -4.42
N MET A 233 17.27 17.67 -3.35
CA MET A 233 16.46 16.49 -3.31
C MET A 233 15.28 16.66 -4.27
N MET A 234 15.32 15.95 -5.38
CA MET A 234 14.26 15.97 -6.39
C MET A 234 13.02 15.24 -5.86
N GLN A 235 12.28 15.86 -4.94
CA GLN A 235 11.00 15.35 -4.45
C GLN A 235 9.91 15.63 -5.46
N PRO A 236 8.87 14.78 -5.51
CA PRO A 236 7.71 15.02 -6.35
C PRO A 236 7.05 16.37 -6.03
N PRO A 237 6.67 17.17 -7.04
CA PRO A 237 6.12 18.51 -6.82
C PRO A 237 4.81 18.51 -6.03
N TRP A 238 4.04 17.43 -6.08
CA TRP A 238 2.81 17.27 -5.31
C TRP A 238 3.02 17.01 -3.82
N THR A 239 4.24 16.84 -3.34
CA THR A 239 4.56 16.69 -1.92
C THR A 239 4.41 18.01 -1.16
N PHE A 240 4.37 19.15 -1.86
CA PHE A 240 4.34 20.48 -1.28
C PHE A 240 2.99 21.21 -1.42
N TRP A 241 1.92 20.53 -1.81
CA TRP A 241 0.59 21.13 -2.03
C TRP A 241 -0.34 20.93 -0.83
#